data_95781d71770c734d0a1639e0aff3a537
#
_entry.id   95781d71770c734d0a1639e0aff3a537
#
_cell.length_a   1.000
_cell.length_b   1.000
_cell.length_c   1.000
_cell.angle_alpha   90.00
_cell.angle_beta   90.00
_cell.angle_gamma   90.00
#
_symmetry.space_group_name_H-M   'P 1'
#
loop_
_entity.id
_entity.type
_entity.pdbx_description
1 polymer ?
#
loop_
_entity_poly.entity_id
_entity_poly.type
_entity_poly.pdbx_seq_one_letter_code
_entity_poly.pdbx_strand_id
1 'polypeptide(L)'
;MTWTSSYHTQEFVSGFLFNNYKKTNFMGEIVKARYINPLIDWGFKRLFGSEVNKDILIEFLKVIFPEYEIEDITYIPAEQLGLMEEDRKAVFDVICRAKGGKDFLVEMQHATQEHFFERALYYTSFPIMKQGRKAHTDEVTGVKKEWNYELDGVYFLGILNFKYEDDDLIEHRYWLREATTGKTMTDKLKFVFIEVAKFDKKEDELDSDLDKWLYILKNLSMLLERPAALRDKIFKRIFDVAEIAGLNNIDRINYIKDMTTARDTFNQIEYAKKKSHEEGREEERNSIVLKMLQNNLPVQIICDVTGLSMEDVLKLQKDS
;
A
#
# COMPACT_ATOMS: atom_id res chain seq x y z
N MET A 1 -45.92 33.28 -0.72
CA MET A 1 -45.83 32.50 0.54
C MET A 1 -45.58 31.05 0.19
N THR A 2 -44.45 30.54 0.72
CA THR A 2 -44.16 29.11 0.96
C THR A 2 -44.18 28.13 -0.21
N TRP A 3 -42.99 27.85 -0.75
CA TRP A 3 -42.57 26.50 -1.25
C TRP A 3 -41.04 26.53 -1.48
N THR A 4 -40.26 26.33 -0.44
CA THR A 4 -38.82 26.02 -0.54
C THR A 4 -38.39 25.28 0.72
N SER A 5 -38.75 23.98 0.85
CA SER A 5 -38.21 23.16 1.97
C SER A 5 -38.28 21.65 1.75
N SER A 6 -38.53 21.12 0.54
CA SER A 6 -38.67 19.66 0.37
C SER A 6 -37.53 18.97 -0.42
N TYR A 7 -36.62 19.71 -1.04
CA TYR A 7 -35.55 19.07 -1.83
C TYR A 7 -34.30 18.69 -1.01
N HIS A 8 -33.98 19.42 0.06
CA HIS A 8 -32.80 19.12 0.89
C HIS A 8 -32.97 17.92 1.83
N THR A 9 -34.19 17.58 2.21
CA THR A 9 -34.45 16.43 3.10
C THR A 9 -34.44 15.09 2.38
N GLN A 10 -34.79 15.04 1.08
CA GLN A 10 -34.75 13.80 0.31
C GLN A 10 -33.34 13.34 -0.05
N GLU A 11 -32.42 14.25 -0.36
CA GLU A 11 -31.00 13.89 -0.61
C GLU A 11 -30.30 13.42 0.67
N PHE A 12 -30.60 14.03 1.82
CA PHE A 12 -30.00 13.62 3.10
C PHE A 12 -30.50 12.24 3.55
N VAL A 13 -31.78 11.93 3.34
CA VAL A 13 -32.36 10.62 3.67
C VAL A 13 -31.88 9.53 2.70
N SER A 14 -31.76 9.84 1.40
CA SER A 14 -31.23 8.87 0.42
C SER A 14 -29.76 8.56 0.62
N GLY A 15 -28.94 9.55 0.95
CA GLY A 15 -27.52 9.37 1.29
C GLY A 15 -27.32 8.54 2.57
N PHE A 16 -28.15 8.78 3.59
CA PHE A 16 -28.09 8.04 4.86
C PHE A 16 -28.56 6.58 4.69
N LEU A 17 -29.63 6.33 3.93
CA LEU A 17 -30.12 4.99 3.61
C LEU A 17 -29.15 4.22 2.70
N PHE A 18 -28.55 4.89 1.72
CA PHE A 18 -27.57 4.29 0.81
C PHE A 18 -26.27 3.91 1.54
N ASN A 19 -25.77 4.75 2.45
CA ASN A 19 -24.62 4.45 3.31
C ASN A 19 -24.93 3.30 4.29
N ASN A 20 -26.11 3.25 4.88
CA ASN A 20 -26.52 2.14 5.75
C ASN A 20 -26.70 0.83 4.98
N TYR A 21 -27.23 0.87 3.75
CA TYR A 21 -27.38 -0.30 2.89
C TYR A 21 -25.99 -0.86 2.47
N LYS A 22 -25.04 0.01 2.09
CA LYS A 22 -23.65 -0.39 1.82
C LYS A 22 -22.95 -0.95 3.06
N LYS A 23 -23.17 -0.35 4.23
CA LYS A 23 -22.63 -0.84 5.51
C LYS A 23 -23.17 -2.22 5.88
N THR A 24 -24.45 -2.46 5.66
CA THR A 24 -25.12 -3.74 5.94
C THR A 24 -24.64 -4.85 5.00
N ASN A 25 -24.47 -4.56 3.70
CA ASN A 25 -23.90 -5.52 2.76
C ASN A 25 -22.43 -5.85 3.07
N PHE A 26 -21.62 -4.85 3.47
CA PHE A 26 -20.25 -5.06 3.84
C PHE A 26 -20.07 -5.93 5.10
N MET A 27 -20.87 -5.69 6.15
CA MET A 27 -20.86 -6.57 7.32
C MET A 27 -21.27 -8.00 6.93
N GLY A 28 -22.20 -8.16 5.97
CA GLY A 28 -22.55 -9.45 5.40
C GLY A 28 -21.41 -10.13 4.63
N GLU A 29 -20.58 -9.37 3.95
CA GLU A 29 -19.38 -9.87 3.26
C GLU A 29 -18.29 -10.30 4.24
N ILE A 30 -18.00 -9.51 5.29
CA ILE A 30 -17.06 -9.89 6.36
C ILE A 30 -17.53 -11.15 7.09
N VAL A 31 -18.83 -11.26 7.37
CA VAL A 31 -19.40 -12.42 8.06
C VAL A 31 -19.31 -13.70 7.21
N LYS A 32 -19.26 -13.57 5.88
CA LYS A 32 -19.12 -14.71 4.95
C LYS A 32 -17.65 -15.06 4.64
N ALA A 33 -16.71 -14.13 4.83
CA ALA A 33 -15.29 -14.39 4.59
C ALA A 33 -14.76 -15.42 5.60
N ARG A 34 -14.08 -16.44 5.09
CA ARG A 34 -13.43 -17.46 5.94
C ARG A 34 -12.07 -16.98 6.45
N TYR A 35 -11.33 -16.26 5.63
CA TYR A 35 -9.96 -15.83 5.91
C TYR A 35 -9.82 -14.32 5.96
N ILE A 36 -8.85 -13.85 6.73
CA ILE A 36 -8.52 -12.42 6.83
C ILE A 36 -7.99 -11.88 5.50
N ASN A 37 -8.11 -10.57 5.31
CA ASN A 37 -7.47 -9.87 4.20
C ASN A 37 -6.01 -9.51 4.59
N PRO A 38 -4.98 -10.05 3.91
CA PRO A 38 -3.58 -9.76 4.22
C PRO A 38 -3.13 -8.38 3.74
N LEU A 39 -3.90 -7.69 2.89
CA LEU A 39 -3.58 -6.37 2.35
C LEU A 39 -4.24 -5.21 3.13
N ILE A 40 -4.57 -5.44 4.40
CA ILE A 40 -4.88 -4.39 5.37
C ILE A 40 -3.90 -4.46 6.53
N ASP A 41 -3.73 -3.37 7.27
CA ASP A 41 -2.70 -3.23 8.31
C ASP A 41 -2.75 -4.36 9.35
N TRP A 42 -3.93 -4.61 9.94
CA TRP A 42 -4.09 -5.66 10.94
C TRP A 42 -3.82 -7.06 10.37
N GLY A 43 -4.35 -7.35 9.16
CA GLY A 43 -4.18 -8.65 8.51
C GLY A 43 -2.72 -8.91 8.14
N PHE A 44 -2.02 -7.88 7.64
CA PHE A 44 -0.61 -7.94 7.32
C PHE A 44 0.25 -8.21 8.56
N LYS A 45 0.06 -7.43 9.62
CA LYS A 45 0.77 -7.60 10.89
C LYS A 45 0.46 -8.92 11.58
N ARG A 46 -0.76 -9.45 11.42
CA ARG A 46 -1.13 -10.78 11.93
C ARG A 46 -0.30 -11.89 11.28
N LEU A 47 -0.07 -11.84 9.97
CA LEU A 47 0.68 -12.84 9.23
C LEU A 47 2.20 -12.64 9.38
N PHE A 48 2.68 -11.40 9.25
CA PHE A 48 4.10 -11.09 9.07
C PHE A 48 4.74 -10.36 10.26
N GLY A 49 3.97 -9.75 11.16
CA GLY A 49 4.47 -8.93 12.25
C GLY A 49 4.46 -9.59 13.64
N SER A 50 4.23 -10.90 13.72
CA SER A 50 4.08 -11.62 14.99
C SER A 50 5.21 -12.61 15.21
N GLU A 51 5.82 -12.60 16.42
CA GLU A 51 6.86 -13.57 16.79
C GLU A 51 6.40 -15.03 16.67
N VAL A 52 5.12 -15.31 16.93
CA VAL A 52 4.52 -16.64 16.79
C VAL A 52 4.45 -17.11 15.34
N ASN A 53 4.40 -16.17 14.39
CA ASN A 53 4.25 -16.42 12.95
C ASN A 53 5.50 -16.00 12.15
N LYS A 54 6.66 -15.83 12.80
CA LYS A 54 7.87 -15.38 12.12
C LYS A 54 8.36 -16.34 11.02
N ASP A 55 7.99 -17.62 11.10
CA ASP A 55 8.21 -18.60 10.06
C ASP A 55 7.57 -18.20 8.71
N ILE A 56 6.40 -17.56 8.74
CA ILE A 56 5.73 -17.06 7.54
C ILE A 56 6.56 -15.94 6.88
N LEU A 57 7.03 -14.98 7.68
CA LEU A 57 7.87 -13.90 7.16
C LEU A 57 9.22 -14.41 6.62
N ILE A 58 9.87 -15.33 7.33
CA ILE A 58 11.13 -15.93 6.90
C ILE A 58 10.98 -16.58 5.52
N GLU A 59 9.97 -17.43 5.33
CA GLU A 59 9.76 -18.13 4.05
C GLU A 59 9.40 -17.12 2.92
N PHE A 60 8.65 -16.07 3.22
CA PHE A 60 8.38 -15.02 2.24
C PHE A 60 9.64 -14.26 1.86
N LEU A 61 10.45 -13.82 2.84
CA LEU A 61 11.71 -13.13 2.57
C LEU A 61 12.71 -13.97 1.78
N LYS A 62 12.75 -15.31 1.97
CA LYS A 62 13.58 -16.22 1.17
C LYS A 62 13.20 -16.22 -0.31
N VAL A 63 11.91 -16.10 -0.61
CA VAL A 63 11.44 -15.99 -2.00
C VAL A 63 11.81 -14.65 -2.62
N ILE A 64 11.68 -13.56 -1.85
CA ILE A 64 11.99 -12.21 -2.34
C ILE A 64 13.49 -11.96 -2.44
N PHE A 65 14.29 -12.47 -1.52
CA PHE A 65 15.73 -12.27 -1.43
C PHE A 65 16.47 -13.61 -1.47
N PRO A 66 16.37 -14.37 -2.58
CA PRO A 66 16.94 -15.72 -2.67
C PRO A 66 18.46 -15.76 -2.58
N GLU A 67 19.13 -14.62 -2.75
CA GLU A 67 20.57 -14.48 -2.61
C GLU A 67 21.06 -14.48 -1.16
N TYR A 68 20.12 -14.47 -0.17
CA TYR A 68 20.47 -14.45 1.25
C TYR A 68 19.95 -15.68 1.97
N GLU A 69 20.82 -16.27 2.79
CA GLU A 69 20.44 -17.33 3.73
C GLU A 69 19.75 -16.67 4.93
N ILE A 70 18.42 -16.81 5.03
CA ILE A 70 17.61 -16.29 6.13
C ILE A 70 17.17 -17.47 6.98
N GLU A 71 17.94 -17.81 8.02
CA GLU A 71 17.63 -18.92 8.93
C GLU A 71 16.63 -18.50 10.01
N ASP A 72 16.82 -17.33 10.59
CA ASP A 72 15.99 -16.78 11.67
C ASP A 72 16.00 -15.26 11.64
N ILE A 73 14.95 -14.66 12.24
CA ILE A 73 14.79 -13.21 12.36
C ILE A 73 14.43 -12.83 13.79
N THR A 74 14.79 -11.61 14.16
CA THR A 74 14.35 -10.94 15.40
C THR A 74 13.62 -9.67 15.01
N TYR A 75 12.40 -9.48 15.50
CA TYR A 75 11.67 -8.24 15.28
C TYR A 75 12.32 -7.07 16.03
N ILE A 76 12.33 -5.92 15.40
CA ILE A 76 12.78 -4.66 15.95
C ILE A 76 11.55 -3.79 16.22
N PRO A 77 11.55 -2.93 17.27
CA PRO A 77 10.43 -2.01 17.47
C PRO A 77 10.11 -1.22 16.21
N ALA A 78 8.84 -1.26 15.81
CA ALA A 78 8.37 -0.66 14.55
C ALA A 78 8.51 0.88 14.56
N GLU A 79 8.38 1.52 15.74
CA GLU A 79 8.60 2.95 15.89
C GLU A 79 10.09 3.25 16.08
N GLN A 80 10.66 4.01 15.16
CA GLN A 80 12.03 4.49 15.25
C GLN A 80 12.00 6.01 15.43
N LEU A 81 12.63 6.47 16.52
CA LEU A 81 12.76 7.90 16.80
C LEU A 81 13.94 8.46 16.01
N GLY A 82 13.81 9.69 15.51
CA GLY A 82 14.89 10.48 14.95
C GLY A 82 15.98 10.80 15.99
N LEU A 83 16.99 11.53 15.57
CA LEU A 83 18.12 11.94 16.44
C LEU A 83 17.71 13.00 17.47
N MET A 84 16.75 13.84 17.09
CA MET A 84 16.23 14.93 17.90
C MET A 84 14.72 14.74 18.11
N GLU A 85 14.17 15.40 19.12
CA GLU A 85 12.74 15.33 19.48
C GLU A 85 11.85 15.89 18.35
N GLU A 86 12.41 16.79 17.53
CA GLU A 86 11.75 17.44 16.39
C GLU A 86 11.78 16.58 15.11
N ASP A 87 12.61 15.53 15.06
CA ASP A 87 12.70 14.65 13.91
C ASP A 87 11.39 13.86 13.70
N ARG A 88 10.99 13.70 12.44
CA ARG A 88 9.85 12.86 12.12
C ARG A 88 10.15 11.41 12.48
N LYS A 89 9.25 10.79 13.22
CA LYS A 89 9.29 9.37 13.54
C LYS A 89 9.08 8.55 12.27
N ALA A 90 9.83 7.46 12.13
CA ALA A 90 9.51 6.43 11.17
C ALA A 90 8.70 5.33 11.88
N VAL A 91 7.53 5.01 11.36
CA VAL A 91 6.71 3.90 11.84
C VAL A 91 6.63 2.88 10.71
N PHE A 92 7.18 1.70 10.96
CA PHE A 92 7.22 0.60 10.00
C PHE A 92 6.07 -0.37 10.25
N ASP A 93 5.58 -1.02 9.20
CA ASP A 93 4.65 -2.12 9.40
C ASP A 93 5.36 -3.30 10.05
N VAL A 94 6.49 -3.71 9.47
CA VAL A 94 7.36 -4.74 10.03
C VAL A 94 8.82 -4.38 9.78
N ILE A 95 9.65 -4.46 10.83
CA ILE A 95 11.10 -4.39 10.72
C ILE A 95 11.72 -5.56 11.50
N CYS A 96 12.66 -6.26 10.87
CA CYS A 96 13.33 -7.38 11.49
C CYS A 96 14.81 -7.44 11.10
N ARG A 97 15.61 -8.08 11.94
CA ARG A 97 17.01 -8.38 11.70
C ARG A 97 17.20 -9.88 11.53
N ALA A 98 17.79 -10.29 10.41
CA ALA A 98 18.17 -11.67 10.20
C ALA A 98 19.43 -12.01 10.99
N LYS A 99 19.59 -13.29 11.35
CA LYS A 99 20.84 -13.85 11.84
C LYS A 99 21.95 -13.56 10.82
N GLY A 100 23.01 -12.89 11.22
CA GLY A 100 24.05 -12.39 10.31
C GLY A 100 23.96 -10.89 9.98
N GLY A 101 23.06 -10.16 10.65
CA GLY A 101 23.13 -8.69 10.77
C GLY A 101 22.29 -7.90 9.75
N LYS A 102 21.65 -8.54 8.78
CA LYS A 102 20.87 -7.83 7.74
C LYS A 102 19.52 -7.37 8.28
N ASP A 103 19.15 -6.11 8.06
CA ASP A 103 17.86 -5.54 8.42
C ASP A 103 16.90 -5.57 7.23
N PHE A 104 15.69 -6.06 7.44
CA PHE A 104 14.61 -6.05 6.47
C PHE A 104 13.47 -5.15 6.98
N LEU A 105 13.09 -4.18 6.16
CA LEU A 105 11.98 -3.29 6.36
C LEU A 105 10.88 -3.71 5.39
N VAL A 106 9.74 -4.14 5.89
CA VAL A 106 8.62 -4.61 5.07
C VAL A 106 7.43 -3.70 5.30
N GLU A 107 6.96 -3.08 4.23
CA GLU A 107 5.86 -2.12 4.22
C GLU A 107 4.76 -2.60 3.29
N MET A 108 3.53 -2.58 3.76
CA MET A 108 2.35 -2.84 2.93
C MET A 108 1.60 -1.53 2.69
N GLN A 109 1.38 -1.19 1.42
CA GLN A 109 0.69 0.04 1.04
C GLN A 109 -0.62 -0.28 0.32
N HIS A 110 -1.71 0.17 0.92
CA HIS A 110 -3.05 -0.07 0.37
C HIS A 110 -3.44 0.91 -0.74
N ALA A 111 -2.93 2.13 -0.69
CA ALA A 111 -3.23 3.20 -1.65
C ALA A 111 -1.97 3.98 -2.03
N THR A 112 -1.98 4.53 -3.25
CA THR A 112 -0.91 5.40 -3.75
C THR A 112 -0.69 6.58 -2.81
N GLN A 113 0.55 6.82 -2.46
CA GLN A 113 0.98 7.99 -1.69
C GLN A 113 2.01 8.77 -2.50
N GLU A 114 1.88 10.09 -2.46
CA GLU A 114 2.90 10.98 -3.00
C GLU A 114 4.22 10.76 -2.27
N HIS A 115 5.34 10.83 -2.99
CA HIS A 115 6.69 10.65 -2.44
C HIS A 115 6.95 9.32 -1.73
N PHE A 116 6.33 8.21 -2.22
CA PHE A 116 6.52 6.91 -1.59
C PHE A 116 7.97 6.41 -1.65
N PHE A 117 8.68 6.63 -2.76
CA PHE A 117 10.09 6.24 -2.89
C PHE A 117 10.99 7.06 -1.97
N GLU A 118 10.75 8.36 -1.84
CA GLU A 118 11.48 9.23 -0.91
C GLU A 118 11.24 8.77 0.54
N ARG A 119 10.02 8.35 0.86
CA ARG A 119 9.71 7.80 2.19
C ARG A 119 10.45 6.48 2.42
N ALA A 120 10.49 5.58 1.45
CA ALA A 120 11.23 4.34 1.54
C ALA A 120 12.73 4.60 1.77
N LEU A 121 13.31 5.55 1.02
CA LEU A 121 14.69 5.98 1.20
C LEU A 121 14.93 6.59 2.59
N TYR A 122 14.05 7.48 3.05
CA TYR A 122 14.11 8.06 4.39
C TYR A 122 14.06 6.99 5.47
N TYR A 123 13.17 6.00 5.35
CA TYR A 123 13.01 4.91 6.31
C TYR A 123 14.28 4.05 6.42
N THR A 124 14.96 3.74 5.32
CA THR A 124 16.21 2.96 5.35
C THR A 124 17.37 3.70 6.03
N SER A 125 17.30 5.03 6.17
CA SER A 125 18.33 5.80 6.87
C SER A 125 18.40 5.49 8.38
N PHE A 126 17.28 5.13 9.00
CA PHE A 126 17.23 4.86 10.46
C PHE A 126 18.08 3.65 10.87
N PRO A 127 17.93 2.45 10.29
CA PRO A 127 18.81 1.33 10.62
C PRO A 127 20.25 1.58 10.23
N ILE A 128 20.54 2.31 9.15
CA ILE A 128 21.91 2.70 8.77
C ILE A 128 22.54 3.58 9.87
N MET A 129 21.86 4.66 10.29
CA MET A 129 22.34 5.53 11.38
C MET A 129 22.52 4.77 12.70
N LYS A 130 21.62 3.84 13.00
CA LYS A 130 21.69 3.03 14.22
C LYS A 130 22.93 2.14 14.27
N GLN A 131 23.41 1.65 13.13
CA GLN A 131 24.64 0.87 13.05
C GLN A 131 25.87 1.71 13.46
N GLY A 132 25.99 2.96 12.98
CA GLY A 132 27.05 3.86 13.39
C GLY A 132 27.07 4.17 14.89
N ARG A 133 25.91 4.18 15.56
CA ARG A 133 25.83 4.39 17.02
C ARG A 133 26.25 3.17 17.83
N LYS A 134 25.88 1.95 17.37
CA LYS A 134 26.23 0.70 18.07
C LYS A 134 27.70 0.33 17.96
N ALA A 135 28.40 0.80 16.93
CA ALA A 135 29.78 0.45 16.67
C ALA A 135 30.81 0.97 17.72
N HIS A 136 30.34 1.77 18.70
CA HIS A 136 31.24 2.40 19.67
C HIS A 136 31.52 1.59 20.93
N THR A 137 30.80 0.49 21.18
CA THR A 137 31.08 -0.30 22.41
C THR A 137 30.73 -1.78 22.15
N ASP A 138 31.70 -2.64 22.38
CA ASP A 138 31.51 -4.08 22.38
C ASP A 138 30.65 -4.46 23.61
N GLU A 139 29.49 -5.05 23.38
CA GLU A 139 28.50 -5.36 24.43
C GLU A 139 29.02 -6.39 25.44
N VAL A 140 30.02 -7.21 25.06
CA VAL A 140 30.58 -8.28 25.91
C VAL A 140 31.78 -7.78 26.70
N THR A 141 32.68 -7.01 26.06
CA THR A 141 33.93 -6.57 26.68
C THR A 141 33.87 -5.15 27.22
N GLY A 142 32.85 -4.36 26.87
CA GLY A 142 32.75 -2.94 27.23
C GLY A 142 33.83 -2.05 26.56
N VAL A 143 34.62 -2.61 25.65
CA VAL A 143 35.71 -1.87 24.97
C VAL A 143 35.10 -1.07 23.82
N LYS A 144 35.49 0.23 23.75
CA LYS A 144 35.14 1.06 22.58
C LYS A 144 35.86 0.54 21.36
N LYS A 145 35.13 0.08 20.35
CA LYS A 145 35.67 -0.21 19.00
C LYS A 145 35.69 1.07 18.17
N GLU A 146 36.76 1.32 17.47
CA GLU A 146 36.74 2.31 16.38
C GLU A 146 35.82 1.79 15.26
N TRP A 147 34.87 2.59 14.85
CA TRP A 147 33.98 2.26 13.74
C TRP A 147 34.70 2.49 12.41
N ASN A 148 34.83 1.45 11.61
CA ASN A 148 35.49 1.47 10.31
C ASN A 148 34.53 1.71 9.14
N TYR A 149 33.30 2.19 9.41
CA TYR A 149 32.22 2.39 8.42
C TYR A 149 31.73 1.10 7.72
N GLU A 150 32.02 -0.07 8.27
CA GLU A 150 31.43 -1.32 7.80
C GLU A 150 29.96 -1.36 8.17
N LEU A 151 29.08 -1.51 7.15
CA LEU A 151 27.64 -1.56 7.31
C LEU A 151 27.11 -2.97 7.08
N ASP A 152 26.15 -3.37 7.89
CA ASP A 152 25.23 -4.46 7.58
C ASP A 152 24.24 -4.05 6.49
N GLY A 153 23.70 -5.03 5.74
CA GLY A 153 22.70 -4.76 4.72
C GLY A 153 21.40 -4.24 5.29
N VAL A 154 20.80 -3.27 4.61
CA VAL A 154 19.47 -2.72 4.88
C VAL A 154 18.63 -2.88 3.61
N TYR A 155 17.55 -3.66 3.69
CA TYR A 155 16.74 -4.03 2.54
C TYR A 155 15.29 -3.65 2.79
N PHE A 156 14.72 -2.89 1.84
CA PHE A 156 13.35 -2.44 1.88
C PHE A 156 12.50 -3.29 0.93
N LEU A 157 11.38 -3.79 1.43
CA LEU A 157 10.35 -4.49 0.66
C LEU A 157 9.04 -3.73 0.76
N GLY A 158 8.59 -3.14 -0.34
CA GLY A 158 7.29 -2.51 -0.46
C GLY A 158 6.30 -3.44 -1.15
N ILE A 159 5.19 -3.75 -0.51
CA ILE A 159 4.09 -4.55 -1.06
C ILE A 159 2.95 -3.58 -1.39
N LEU A 160 2.69 -3.37 -2.69
CA LEU A 160 1.79 -2.34 -3.18
C LEU A 160 0.49 -2.95 -3.69
N ASN A 161 -0.63 -2.55 -3.09
CA ASN A 161 -1.98 -2.93 -3.55
C ASN A 161 -2.52 -1.98 -4.63
N PHE A 162 -1.62 -1.40 -5.42
CA PHE A 162 -1.93 -0.51 -6.56
C PHE A 162 -0.84 -0.64 -7.62
N LYS A 163 -1.10 -0.16 -8.83
CA LYS A 163 -0.11 -0.02 -9.91
C LYS A 163 0.66 1.29 -9.69
N TYR A 164 1.99 1.21 -9.66
CA TYR A 164 2.87 2.34 -9.42
C TYR A 164 3.71 2.68 -10.67
N GLU A 165 4.38 1.69 -11.25
CA GLU A 165 5.14 1.85 -12.50
C GLU A 165 4.24 1.60 -13.71
N ASP A 166 4.48 2.33 -14.81
CA ASP A 166 3.73 2.22 -16.06
C ASP A 166 4.33 1.15 -16.97
N ASP A 167 4.38 -0.08 -16.45
CA ASP A 167 4.81 -1.27 -17.17
C ASP A 167 4.03 -2.51 -16.67
N ASP A 168 4.34 -3.69 -17.21
CA ASP A 168 3.70 -4.95 -16.86
C ASP A 168 4.47 -5.77 -15.81
N LEU A 169 5.62 -5.26 -15.31
CA LEU A 169 6.40 -5.98 -14.30
C LEU A 169 5.71 -5.90 -12.95
N ILE A 170 5.65 -7.03 -12.27
CA ILE A 170 5.07 -7.13 -10.92
C ILE A 170 6.12 -6.78 -9.86
N GLU A 171 7.38 -7.05 -10.14
CA GLU A 171 8.50 -6.87 -9.22
C GLU A 171 9.54 -5.92 -9.80
N HIS A 172 9.88 -4.90 -9.02
CA HIS A 172 10.91 -3.91 -9.33
C HIS A 172 12.01 -3.94 -8.27
N ARG A 173 13.27 -4.09 -8.73
CA ARG A 173 14.45 -4.18 -7.87
C ARG A 173 15.41 -3.04 -8.14
N TYR A 174 15.76 -2.28 -7.12
CA TYR A 174 16.63 -1.12 -7.21
C TYR A 174 17.90 -1.28 -6.37
N TRP A 175 19.04 -0.95 -6.98
CA TRP A 175 20.35 -0.93 -6.35
C TRP A 175 21.07 0.39 -6.63
N LEU A 176 22.06 0.72 -5.78
CA LEU A 176 22.99 1.80 -6.08
C LEU A 176 24.00 1.31 -7.13
N ARG A 177 23.98 1.90 -8.31
CA ARG A 177 24.85 1.55 -9.43
C ARG A 177 25.55 2.77 -10.00
N GLU A 178 26.77 2.55 -10.52
CA GLU A 178 27.47 3.55 -11.32
C GLU A 178 26.72 3.79 -12.62
N ALA A 179 26.50 5.06 -12.97
CA ALA A 179 25.56 5.46 -14.02
C ALA A 179 25.96 5.04 -15.44
N THR A 180 27.27 4.95 -15.71
CA THR A 180 27.79 4.66 -17.04
C THR A 180 27.94 3.17 -17.30
N THR A 181 28.51 2.45 -16.35
CA THR A 181 28.88 1.02 -16.48
C THR A 181 27.85 0.06 -15.92
N GLY A 182 26.90 0.57 -15.12
CA GLY A 182 25.95 -0.23 -14.36
C GLY A 182 26.56 -1.05 -13.22
N LYS A 183 27.84 -0.84 -12.89
CA LYS A 183 28.53 -1.56 -11.81
C LYS A 183 27.87 -1.24 -10.48
N THR A 184 27.53 -2.27 -9.71
CA THR A 184 26.96 -2.11 -8.37
C THR A 184 27.99 -1.44 -7.44
N MET A 185 27.63 -0.33 -6.83
CA MET A 185 28.46 0.40 -5.86
C MET A 185 28.54 -0.38 -4.55
N THR A 186 27.41 -0.86 -4.07
CA THR A 186 27.29 -1.64 -2.83
C THR A 186 26.06 -2.54 -2.89
N ASP A 187 26.10 -3.67 -2.22
CA ASP A 187 24.99 -4.58 -2.00
C ASP A 187 24.26 -4.35 -0.65
N LYS A 188 24.69 -3.32 0.11
CA LYS A 188 24.22 -3.05 1.47
C LYS A 188 22.89 -2.29 1.51
N LEU A 189 22.45 -1.70 0.40
CA LEU A 189 21.15 -1.01 0.30
C LEU A 189 20.42 -1.48 -0.95
N LYS A 190 19.22 -2.05 -0.74
CA LYS A 190 18.34 -2.52 -1.83
C LYS A 190 16.91 -2.17 -1.53
N PHE A 191 16.16 -1.92 -2.60
CA PHE A 191 14.70 -1.75 -2.55
C PHE A 191 14.07 -2.75 -3.50
N VAL A 192 13.04 -3.42 -3.02
CA VAL A 192 12.18 -4.30 -3.82
C VAL A 192 10.76 -3.81 -3.66
N PHE A 193 10.08 -3.54 -4.77
CA PHE A 193 8.67 -3.19 -4.78
C PHE A 193 7.90 -4.26 -5.54
N ILE A 194 6.81 -4.73 -4.95
CA ILE A 194 5.94 -5.75 -5.52
C ILE A 194 4.55 -5.15 -5.68
N GLU A 195 4.13 -5.01 -6.93
CA GLU A 195 2.82 -4.47 -7.30
C GLU A 195 1.78 -5.59 -7.40
N VAL A 196 1.23 -5.98 -6.24
CA VAL A 196 0.23 -7.08 -6.14
C VAL A 196 -0.99 -6.81 -7.02
N ALA A 197 -1.33 -5.54 -7.27
CA ALA A 197 -2.44 -5.17 -8.15
C ALA A 197 -2.25 -5.62 -9.60
N LYS A 198 -1.00 -5.76 -10.08
CA LYS A 198 -0.67 -6.25 -11.44
C LYS A 198 -0.76 -7.78 -11.56
N PHE A 199 -0.75 -8.51 -10.45
CA PHE A 199 -0.83 -9.97 -10.47
C PHE A 199 -2.26 -10.43 -10.83
N ASP A 200 -2.41 -11.27 -11.84
CA ASP A 200 -3.71 -11.74 -12.34
C ASP A 200 -3.79 -13.25 -12.63
N LYS A 201 -2.70 -14.00 -12.32
CA LYS A 201 -2.66 -15.45 -12.50
C LYS A 201 -3.73 -16.16 -11.67
N LYS A 202 -4.32 -17.18 -12.26
CA LYS A 202 -5.25 -18.11 -11.62
C LYS A 202 -4.51 -19.24 -10.91
N GLU A 203 -5.26 -20.04 -10.14
CA GLU A 203 -4.70 -21.15 -9.36
C GLU A 203 -3.90 -22.16 -10.21
N ASP A 204 -4.35 -22.45 -11.40
CA ASP A 204 -3.73 -23.39 -12.36
C ASP A 204 -2.52 -22.82 -13.13
N GLU A 205 -2.23 -21.53 -12.93
CA GLU A 205 -1.13 -20.80 -13.59
C GLU A 205 0.02 -20.48 -12.61
N LEU A 206 0.00 -21.02 -11.39
CA LEU A 206 0.99 -20.72 -10.34
C LEU A 206 2.26 -21.57 -10.52
N ASP A 207 3.22 -21.04 -11.31
CA ASP A 207 4.44 -21.78 -11.70
C ASP A 207 5.60 -21.60 -10.72
N SER A 208 5.65 -20.46 -9.99
CA SER A 208 6.73 -20.12 -9.07
C SER A 208 6.24 -19.96 -7.63
N ASP A 209 7.18 -20.02 -6.68
CA ASP A 209 6.84 -19.74 -5.27
C ASP A 209 6.39 -18.29 -5.10
N LEU A 210 6.95 -17.33 -5.86
CA LEU A 210 6.47 -15.95 -5.87
C LEU A 210 5.01 -15.88 -6.33
N ASP A 211 4.62 -16.60 -7.39
CA ASP A 211 3.21 -16.63 -7.83
C ASP A 211 2.27 -17.11 -6.72
N LYS A 212 2.66 -18.16 -5.99
CA LYS A 212 1.86 -18.69 -4.87
C LYS A 212 1.69 -17.66 -3.74
N TRP A 213 2.76 -16.94 -3.39
CA TRP A 213 2.70 -15.87 -2.40
C TRP A 213 1.82 -14.71 -2.85
N LEU A 214 1.97 -14.25 -4.10
CA LEU A 214 1.17 -13.17 -4.67
C LEU A 214 -0.31 -13.56 -4.77
N TYR A 215 -0.59 -14.80 -5.15
CA TYR A 215 -1.95 -15.32 -5.17
C TYR A 215 -2.60 -15.27 -3.78
N ILE A 216 -1.89 -15.69 -2.74
CA ILE A 216 -2.37 -15.59 -1.35
C ILE A 216 -2.58 -14.14 -0.94
N LEU A 217 -1.60 -13.27 -1.15
CA LEU A 217 -1.73 -11.85 -0.79
C LEU A 217 -2.96 -11.21 -1.43
N LYS A 218 -3.22 -11.50 -2.70
CA LYS A 218 -4.34 -10.91 -3.44
C LYS A 218 -5.69 -11.55 -3.14
N ASN A 219 -5.74 -12.88 -2.99
CA ASN A 219 -7.00 -13.62 -3.06
C ASN A 219 -7.46 -14.24 -1.73
N LEU A 220 -6.61 -14.33 -0.69
CA LEU A 220 -6.88 -15.07 0.54
C LEU A 220 -8.26 -14.76 1.15
N SER A 221 -8.64 -13.49 1.23
CA SER A 221 -9.92 -13.06 1.82
C SER A 221 -11.17 -13.50 1.02
N MET A 222 -10.98 -13.88 -0.25
CA MET A 222 -12.06 -14.34 -1.13
C MET A 222 -12.17 -15.87 -1.18
N LEU A 223 -11.17 -16.58 -0.66
CA LEU A 223 -11.15 -18.04 -0.68
C LEU A 223 -12.04 -18.61 0.41
N LEU A 224 -12.73 -19.71 0.10
CA LEU A 224 -13.51 -20.49 1.05
C LEU A 224 -12.75 -21.74 1.55
N GLU A 225 -11.76 -22.19 0.77
CA GLU A 225 -10.89 -23.32 1.08
C GLU A 225 -9.49 -23.09 0.50
N ARG A 226 -8.53 -23.89 0.96
CA ARG A 226 -7.16 -23.79 0.47
C ARG A 226 -7.04 -24.45 -0.91
N PRO A 227 -6.57 -23.72 -1.93
CA PRO A 227 -6.35 -24.25 -3.28
C PRO A 227 -5.39 -25.46 -3.31
N ALA A 228 -5.59 -26.35 -4.29
CA ALA A 228 -4.75 -27.52 -4.45
C ALA A 228 -3.29 -27.19 -4.80
N ALA A 229 -3.04 -26.07 -5.47
CA ALA A 229 -1.71 -25.57 -5.79
C ALA A 229 -0.90 -25.13 -4.55
N LEU A 230 -1.57 -24.84 -3.42
CA LEU A 230 -0.97 -24.32 -2.19
C LEU A 230 -0.84 -25.41 -1.10
N ARG A 231 -0.24 -26.57 -1.45
CA ARG A 231 -0.13 -27.75 -0.56
C ARG A 231 1.03 -27.68 0.42
N ASP A 232 2.04 -26.86 0.15
CA ASP A 232 3.23 -26.76 0.97
C ASP A 232 2.90 -26.39 2.42
N LYS A 233 3.74 -26.85 3.35
CA LYS A 233 3.52 -26.70 4.79
C LYS A 233 3.33 -25.24 5.20
N ILE A 234 4.09 -24.32 4.58
CA ILE A 234 4.01 -22.90 4.89
C ILE A 234 2.66 -22.31 4.50
N PHE A 235 2.13 -22.67 3.32
CA PHE A 235 0.82 -22.18 2.90
C PHE A 235 -0.30 -22.72 3.79
N LYS A 236 -0.22 -24.00 4.18
CA LYS A 236 -1.14 -24.54 5.20
C LYS A 236 -1.10 -23.67 6.46
N ARG A 237 0.09 -23.35 6.96
CA ARG A 237 0.28 -22.50 8.14
C ARG A 237 -0.38 -21.12 7.98
N ILE A 238 -0.27 -20.49 6.79
CA ILE A 238 -0.92 -19.22 6.50
C ILE A 238 -2.45 -19.34 6.61
N PHE A 239 -3.05 -20.37 6.01
CA PHE A 239 -4.50 -20.59 6.08
C PHE A 239 -4.97 -20.83 7.52
N ASP A 240 -4.22 -21.59 8.33
CA ASP A 240 -4.53 -21.83 9.74
C ASP A 240 -4.49 -20.52 10.56
N VAL A 241 -3.50 -19.65 10.34
CA VAL A 241 -3.35 -18.34 11.02
C VAL A 241 -4.41 -17.35 10.57
N ALA A 242 -4.79 -17.41 9.30
CA ALA A 242 -5.70 -16.46 8.65
C ALA A 242 -7.18 -16.75 8.92
N GLU A 243 -7.53 -17.93 9.48
CA GLU A 243 -8.92 -18.32 9.66
C GLU A 243 -9.64 -17.44 10.69
N ILE A 244 -10.68 -16.73 10.25
CA ILE A 244 -11.42 -15.74 11.09
C ILE A 244 -12.12 -16.44 12.26
N ALA A 245 -12.59 -17.67 12.06
CA ALA A 245 -13.25 -18.45 13.11
C ALA A 245 -12.31 -18.75 14.31
N GLY A 246 -11.00 -18.82 14.06
CA GLY A 246 -9.98 -19.05 15.09
C GLY A 246 -9.55 -17.79 15.85
N LEU A 247 -10.01 -16.60 15.46
CA LEU A 247 -9.68 -15.35 16.14
C LEU A 247 -10.42 -15.24 17.48
N ASN A 248 -9.70 -14.81 18.52
CA ASN A 248 -10.35 -14.42 19.76
C ASN A 248 -11.20 -13.14 19.56
N ASN A 249 -12.02 -12.79 20.53
CA ASN A 249 -12.95 -11.67 20.43
C ASN A 249 -12.25 -10.33 20.19
N ILE A 250 -11.09 -10.09 20.81
CA ILE A 250 -10.32 -8.84 20.66
C ILE A 250 -9.76 -8.74 19.27
N ASP A 251 -9.11 -9.79 18.79
CA ASP A 251 -8.55 -9.88 17.43
C ASP A 251 -9.62 -9.68 16.37
N ARG A 252 -10.79 -10.29 16.56
CA ARG A 252 -11.93 -10.15 15.66
C ARG A 252 -12.46 -8.71 15.60
N ILE A 253 -12.58 -8.04 16.74
CA ILE A 253 -12.99 -6.62 16.81
C ILE A 253 -11.97 -5.74 16.09
N ASN A 254 -10.67 -5.94 16.36
CA ASN A 254 -9.60 -5.17 15.73
C ASN A 254 -9.58 -5.37 14.21
N TYR A 255 -9.73 -6.61 13.74
CA TYR A 255 -9.83 -6.93 12.32
C TYR A 255 -11.02 -6.22 11.65
N ILE A 256 -12.22 -6.29 12.25
CA ILE A 256 -13.42 -5.62 11.70
C ILE A 256 -13.23 -4.11 11.64
N LYS A 257 -12.64 -3.50 12.70
CA LYS A 257 -12.36 -2.08 12.75
C LYS A 257 -11.43 -1.65 11.62
N ASP A 258 -10.34 -2.39 11.41
CA ASP A 258 -9.35 -2.09 10.39
C ASP A 258 -9.91 -2.27 8.97
N MET A 259 -10.68 -3.33 8.73
CA MET A 259 -11.40 -3.53 7.46
C MET A 259 -12.35 -2.36 7.15
N THR A 260 -13.04 -1.84 8.17
CA THR A 260 -13.95 -0.70 8.00
C THR A 260 -13.16 0.55 7.62
N THR A 261 -12.05 0.82 8.33
CA THR A 261 -11.17 1.97 8.05
C THR A 261 -10.57 1.90 6.64
N ALA A 262 -10.06 0.75 6.24
CA ALA A 262 -9.50 0.54 4.90
C ALA A 262 -10.53 0.81 3.80
N ARG A 263 -11.78 0.36 3.99
CA ARG A 263 -12.87 0.61 3.04
C ARG A 263 -13.29 2.08 2.99
N ASP A 264 -13.40 2.73 4.14
CA ASP A 264 -13.76 4.15 4.19
C ASP A 264 -12.69 5.00 3.49
N THR A 265 -11.42 4.69 3.69
CA THR A 265 -10.29 5.31 2.97
C THR A 265 -10.38 5.08 1.47
N PHE A 266 -10.64 3.84 1.04
CA PHE A 266 -10.82 3.52 -0.38
C PHE A 266 -11.97 4.31 -1.01
N ASN A 267 -13.13 4.37 -0.35
CA ASN A 267 -14.28 5.12 -0.84
C ASN A 267 -14.00 6.63 -0.94
N GLN A 268 -13.24 7.20 0.01
CA GLN A 268 -12.82 8.60 -0.03
C GLN A 268 -11.90 8.89 -1.23
N ILE A 269 -10.92 8.02 -1.48
CA ILE A 269 -10.01 8.13 -2.61
C ILE A 269 -10.75 8.03 -3.93
N GLU A 270 -11.64 7.05 -4.08
CA GLU A 270 -12.44 6.89 -5.31
C GLU A 270 -13.37 8.09 -5.55
N TYR A 271 -13.98 8.61 -4.50
CA TYR A 271 -14.78 9.84 -4.61
C TYR A 271 -13.93 11.04 -5.04
N ALA A 272 -12.75 11.23 -4.42
CA ALA A 272 -11.85 12.31 -4.77
C ALA A 272 -11.34 12.21 -6.23
N LYS A 273 -10.98 11.01 -6.69
CA LYS A 273 -10.59 10.75 -8.08
C LYS A 273 -11.72 11.09 -9.06
N LYS A 274 -12.94 10.63 -8.77
CA LYS A 274 -14.10 10.91 -9.62
C LYS A 274 -14.37 12.40 -9.71
N LYS A 275 -14.36 13.10 -8.57
CA LYS A 275 -14.56 14.53 -8.49
C LYS A 275 -13.49 15.31 -9.26
N SER A 276 -12.20 14.99 -9.05
CA SER A 276 -11.09 15.61 -9.78
C SER A 276 -11.18 15.39 -11.30
N HIS A 277 -11.61 14.19 -11.73
CA HIS A 277 -11.81 13.93 -13.15
C HIS A 277 -12.98 14.74 -13.74
N GLU A 278 -14.08 14.91 -13.00
CA GLU A 278 -15.21 15.74 -13.42
C GLU A 278 -14.79 17.22 -13.49
N GLU A 279 -14.09 17.73 -12.48
CA GLU A 279 -13.56 19.10 -12.44
C GLU A 279 -12.56 19.35 -13.59
N GLY A 280 -11.60 18.44 -13.82
CA GLY A 280 -10.65 18.55 -14.93
C GLY A 280 -11.31 18.57 -16.31
N ARG A 281 -12.35 17.75 -16.52
CA ARG A 281 -13.13 17.79 -17.77
C ARG A 281 -13.89 19.10 -17.95
N GLU A 282 -14.41 19.66 -16.86
CA GLU A 282 -15.08 20.97 -16.88
C GLU A 282 -14.11 22.09 -17.19
N GLU A 283 -12.95 22.10 -16.55
CA GLU A 283 -11.89 23.09 -16.82
C GLU A 283 -11.39 23.02 -18.27
N GLU A 284 -11.14 21.81 -18.80
CA GLU A 284 -10.74 21.61 -20.19
C GLU A 284 -11.81 22.12 -21.15
N ARG A 285 -13.08 21.76 -20.92
CA ARG A 285 -14.22 22.24 -21.73
C ARG A 285 -14.32 23.77 -21.69
N ASN A 286 -14.20 24.38 -20.52
CA ASN A 286 -14.25 25.83 -20.36
C ASN A 286 -13.07 26.52 -21.09
N SER A 287 -11.86 25.94 -21.01
CA SER A 287 -10.70 26.42 -21.76
C SER A 287 -10.91 26.39 -23.27
N ILE A 288 -11.53 25.31 -23.79
CA ILE A 288 -11.88 25.17 -25.21
C ILE A 288 -12.90 26.27 -25.61
N VAL A 289 -13.96 26.46 -24.80
CA VAL A 289 -14.97 27.50 -25.03
C VAL A 289 -14.33 28.88 -25.11
N LEU A 290 -13.46 29.24 -24.16
CA LEU A 290 -12.75 30.51 -24.15
C LEU A 290 -11.90 30.74 -25.41
N LYS A 291 -11.18 29.68 -25.86
CA LYS A 291 -10.42 29.74 -27.13
C LYS A 291 -11.33 29.93 -28.35
N MET A 292 -12.49 29.28 -28.37
CA MET A 292 -13.47 29.47 -29.47
C MET A 292 -14.03 30.87 -29.47
N LEU A 293 -14.35 31.46 -28.31
CA LEU A 293 -14.80 32.85 -28.17
C LEU A 293 -13.71 33.85 -28.63
N GLN A 294 -12.46 33.63 -28.24
CA GLN A 294 -11.31 34.47 -28.68
C GLN A 294 -11.11 34.43 -30.19
N ASN A 295 -11.43 33.31 -30.85
CA ASN A 295 -11.39 33.19 -32.30
C ASN A 295 -12.68 33.68 -32.99
N ASN A 296 -13.57 34.37 -32.26
CA ASN A 296 -14.83 34.93 -32.76
C ASN A 296 -15.78 33.94 -33.37
N LEU A 297 -15.80 32.65 -32.88
CA LEU A 297 -16.82 31.71 -33.32
C LEU A 297 -18.21 32.13 -32.81
N PRO A 298 -19.27 31.98 -33.62
CA PRO A 298 -20.64 32.23 -33.16
C PRO A 298 -21.02 31.37 -31.94
N VAL A 299 -21.66 32.00 -30.94
CA VAL A 299 -22.06 31.34 -29.70
C VAL A 299 -22.88 30.08 -29.96
N GLN A 300 -23.78 30.11 -30.99
CA GLN A 300 -24.58 28.95 -31.36
C GLN A 300 -23.68 27.75 -31.74
N ILE A 301 -22.62 27.96 -32.52
CA ILE A 301 -21.68 26.89 -32.91
C ILE A 301 -20.93 26.38 -31.68
N ILE A 302 -20.56 27.26 -30.75
CA ILE A 302 -19.92 26.85 -29.50
C ILE A 302 -20.86 25.93 -28.67
N CYS A 303 -22.13 26.30 -28.54
CA CYS A 303 -23.13 25.47 -27.86
C CYS A 303 -23.29 24.10 -28.54
N ASP A 304 -23.38 24.04 -29.87
CA ASP A 304 -23.56 22.81 -30.62
C ASP A 304 -22.36 21.86 -30.47
N VAL A 305 -21.14 22.39 -30.42
CA VAL A 305 -19.91 21.60 -30.28
C VAL A 305 -19.64 21.15 -28.84
N THR A 306 -19.91 22.01 -27.87
CA THR A 306 -19.53 21.75 -26.44
C THR A 306 -20.65 21.16 -25.61
N GLY A 307 -21.91 21.24 -26.12
CA GLY A 307 -23.12 20.84 -25.39
C GLY A 307 -23.50 21.76 -24.23
N LEU A 308 -22.85 22.93 -24.11
CA LEU A 308 -23.17 23.94 -23.10
C LEU A 308 -24.40 24.77 -23.51
N SER A 309 -25.13 25.26 -22.51
CA SER A 309 -26.20 26.20 -22.76
C SER A 309 -25.64 27.56 -23.23
N MET A 310 -26.43 28.36 -23.94
CA MET A 310 -26.06 29.70 -24.35
C MET A 310 -25.75 30.60 -23.13
N GLU A 311 -26.46 30.38 -22.02
CA GLU A 311 -26.26 31.11 -20.76
C GLU A 311 -24.87 30.82 -20.17
N ASP A 312 -24.45 29.55 -20.15
CA ASP A 312 -23.12 29.14 -19.65
C ASP A 312 -22.01 29.68 -20.51
N VAL A 313 -22.14 29.66 -21.84
CA VAL A 313 -21.13 30.23 -22.76
C VAL A 313 -21.01 31.75 -22.58
N LEU A 314 -22.12 32.46 -22.45
CA LEU A 314 -22.12 33.90 -22.21
C LEU A 314 -21.58 34.29 -20.83
N LYS A 315 -21.78 33.46 -19.83
CA LYS A 315 -21.19 33.63 -18.50
C LYS A 315 -19.66 33.50 -18.56
N LEU A 316 -19.14 32.46 -19.18
CA LEU A 316 -17.70 32.30 -19.38
C LEU A 316 -17.08 33.46 -20.16
N GLN A 317 -17.79 34.05 -21.11
CA GLN A 317 -17.36 35.23 -21.85
C GLN A 317 -17.25 36.51 -20.98
N LYS A 318 -18.08 36.64 -19.94
CA LYS A 318 -18.05 37.80 -19.02
C LYS A 318 -17.01 37.67 -17.94
N ASP A 319 -16.67 36.44 -17.56
CA ASP A 319 -15.72 36.15 -16.49
C ASP A 319 -14.27 36.07 -17.00
N SER A 320 -14.04 36.13 -18.31
CA SER A 320 -12.74 36.15 -18.99
C SER A 320 -12.30 37.59 -19.38
#